data_29c3fb56f969a94aab0770fe33ea880c
#
_entry.id   29c3fb56f969a94aab0770fe33ea880c
#
_cell.length_a   1.000
_cell.length_b   1.000
_cell.length_c   1.000
_cell.angle_alpha   90.00
_cell.angle_beta   90.00
_cell.angle_gamma   90.00
#
_symmetry.space_group_name_H-M   'P 1'
#
loop_
_entity.id
_entity.type
_entity.pdbx_description
1 polymer ?
#
loop_
_entity_poly.entity_id
_entity_poly.type
_entity_poly.pdbx_seq_one_letter_code
_entity_poly.pdbx_strand_id
1 'polypeptide(L)'
;MKLTLAEPKYLKDSITIISELVNEGRFKVTPDALELVAMDPANVAMVIFKLLSSSFTEYDVDEEQEIAVNLSNLKQILKRAGSSDMITLEMGSDSQLKIEFKGRSTRTF
;
A
#
# COMPACT_ATOMS: atom_id res chain seq x y z
N MET A 1 -4.82 7.60 10.04
CA MET A 1 -5.07 7.08 8.68
C MET A 1 -5.48 5.62 8.77
N LYS A 2 -6.57 5.29 8.11
CA LYS A 2 -7.02 3.91 8.02
C LYS A 2 -7.68 3.67 6.66
N LEU A 3 -7.16 2.71 5.90
CA LEU A 3 -7.62 2.39 4.57
C LEU A 3 -7.92 0.89 4.50
N THR A 4 -9.11 0.53 4.00
CA THR A 4 -9.48 -0.87 3.82
C THR A 4 -9.82 -1.14 2.36
N LEU A 5 -9.16 -2.13 1.79
CA LEU A 5 -9.34 -2.54 0.41
C LEU A 5 -9.96 -3.94 0.39
N ALA A 6 -11.17 -4.05 -0.17
CA ALA A 6 -11.89 -5.33 -0.21
C ALA A 6 -11.25 -6.34 -1.17
N GLU A 7 -10.64 -5.85 -2.24
CA GLU A 7 -10.00 -6.71 -3.24
C GLU A 7 -8.51 -6.36 -3.32
N PRO A 8 -7.65 -7.14 -2.66
CA PRO A 8 -6.22 -6.82 -2.59
C PRO A 8 -5.46 -7.10 -3.88
N LYS A 9 -6.05 -7.84 -4.80
CA LYS A 9 -5.36 -8.30 -6.01
C LYS A 9 -4.72 -7.16 -6.78
N TYR A 10 -5.42 -6.07 -6.97
CA TYR A 10 -4.93 -4.95 -7.76
C TYR A 10 -3.69 -4.32 -7.14
N LEU A 11 -3.74 -4.06 -5.85
CA LEU A 11 -2.60 -3.53 -5.11
C LEU A 11 -1.44 -4.53 -5.09
N LYS A 12 -1.74 -5.79 -4.82
CA LYS A 12 -0.76 -6.86 -4.75
C LYS A 12 0.00 -7.02 -6.07
N ASP A 13 -0.74 -7.07 -7.19
CA ASP A 13 -0.13 -7.23 -8.51
C ASP A 13 0.70 -6.01 -8.88
N SER A 14 0.22 -4.82 -8.59
CA SER A 14 0.94 -3.58 -8.88
C SER A 14 2.23 -3.47 -8.09
N ILE A 15 2.20 -3.78 -6.80
CA ILE A 15 3.41 -3.78 -5.97
C ILE A 15 4.40 -4.83 -6.45
N THR A 16 3.92 -6.00 -6.87
CA THR A 16 4.79 -7.05 -7.41
C THR A 16 5.55 -6.56 -8.63
N ILE A 17 4.86 -5.92 -9.56
CA ILE A 17 5.48 -5.40 -10.78
C ILE A 17 6.46 -4.27 -10.46
N ILE A 18 6.06 -3.32 -9.63
CA ILE A 18 6.91 -2.16 -9.30
C ILE A 18 8.15 -2.59 -8.54
N SER A 19 8.04 -3.57 -7.64
CA SER A 19 9.18 -4.05 -6.86
C SER A 19 10.26 -4.74 -7.71
N GLU A 20 9.93 -5.17 -8.91
CA GLU A 20 10.92 -5.69 -9.85
C GLU A 20 11.77 -4.59 -10.48
N LEU A 21 11.27 -3.37 -10.52
CA LEU A 21 11.93 -2.23 -11.11
C LEU A 21 12.70 -1.40 -10.09
N VAL A 22 12.14 -1.24 -8.89
CA VAL A 22 12.72 -0.41 -7.83
C VAL A 22 12.51 -1.07 -6.48
N ASN A 23 13.41 -0.81 -5.53
CA ASN A 23 13.35 -1.41 -4.19
C ASN A 23 12.61 -0.54 -3.18
N GLU A 24 12.61 0.77 -3.38
CA GLU A 24 12.05 1.71 -2.43
C GLU A 24 11.05 2.63 -3.11
N GLY A 25 10.03 3.01 -2.37
CA GLY A 25 9.05 3.96 -2.82
C GLY A 25 8.44 4.70 -1.65
N ARG A 26 7.56 5.65 -1.96
CA ARG A 26 6.83 6.40 -0.96
C ARG A 26 5.35 6.32 -1.24
N PHE A 27 4.59 5.98 -0.22
CA PHE A 27 3.15 6.15 -0.25
C PHE A 27 2.82 7.59 0.11
N LYS A 28 2.12 8.26 -0.77
CA LYS A 28 1.54 9.56 -0.53
C LYS A 28 0.04 9.36 -0.34
N VAL A 29 -0.44 9.60 0.86
CA VAL A 29 -1.84 9.39 1.22
C VAL A 29 -2.51 10.74 1.37
N THR A 30 -3.52 10.98 0.55
CA THR A 30 -4.33 12.20 0.61
C THR A 30 -5.78 11.81 0.85
N PRO A 31 -6.66 12.76 1.23
CA PRO A 31 -8.09 12.43 1.35
C PRO A 31 -8.74 11.89 0.08
N ASP A 32 -8.12 12.13 -1.08
CA ASP A 32 -8.69 11.74 -2.38
C ASP A 32 -8.13 10.43 -2.91
N ALA A 33 -6.88 10.08 -2.56
CA ALA A 33 -6.20 8.94 -3.18
C ALA A 33 -5.00 8.46 -2.39
N LEU A 34 -4.65 7.20 -2.62
CA LEU A 34 -3.37 6.62 -2.23
C LEU A 34 -2.48 6.57 -3.46
N GLU A 35 -1.33 7.20 -3.40
CA GLU A 35 -0.34 7.17 -4.47
C GLU A 35 0.93 6.46 -4.01
N LEU A 36 1.50 5.65 -4.89
CA LEU A 36 2.83 5.11 -4.69
C LEU A 36 3.74 5.75 -5.73
N VAL A 37 4.76 6.45 -5.24
CA VAL A 37 5.78 7.07 -6.08
C VAL A 37 7.08 6.32 -5.88
N ALA A 38 7.60 5.76 -6.95
CA ALA A 38 8.84 5.00 -6.92
C ALA A 38 9.78 5.50 -8.01
N MET A 39 11.03 5.74 -7.65
CA MET A 39 12.02 6.25 -8.58
C MET A 39 13.14 5.24 -8.74
N ASP A 40 13.53 5.00 -10.00
CA ASP A 40 14.70 4.20 -10.34
C ASP A 40 15.94 4.77 -9.65
N PRO A 41 16.83 3.92 -9.09
CA PRO A 41 18.07 4.38 -8.46
C PRO A 41 18.93 5.28 -9.33
N ALA A 42 18.87 5.12 -10.64
CA ALA A 42 19.58 5.97 -11.59
C ALA A 42 18.86 7.31 -11.87
N ASN A 43 17.69 7.54 -11.29
CA ASN A 43 16.85 8.73 -11.51
C ASN A 43 16.46 8.93 -12.97
N VAL A 44 16.37 7.86 -13.74
CA VAL A 44 16.03 7.93 -15.18
C VAL A 44 14.55 7.72 -15.41
N ALA A 45 13.88 6.99 -14.53
CA ALA A 45 12.47 6.67 -14.65
C ALA A 45 11.77 6.83 -13.31
N MET A 46 10.53 7.24 -13.35
CA MET A 46 9.67 7.35 -12.18
C MET A 46 8.38 6.59 -12.45
N VAL A 47 7.98 5.76 -11.48
CA VAL A 47 6.72 5.03 -11.55
C VAL A 47 5.75 5.64 -10.56
N ILE A 48 4.55 5.97 -11.04
CA ILE A 48 3.48 6.48 -10.18
C ILE A 48 2.30 5.53 -10.31
N PHE A 49 1.85 5.01 -9.18
CA PHE A 49 0.67 4.16 -9.08
C PHE A 49 -0.33 4.85 -8.17
N LYS A 50 -1.58 4.93 -8.61
CA LYS A 50 -2.61 5.68 -7.89
C LYS A 50 -3.88 4.86 -7.73
N LEU A 51 -4.39 4.80 -6.50
CA LEU A 51 -5.69 4.24 -6.18
C LEU A 51 -6.57 5.35 -5.59
N LEU A 52 -7.70 5.61 -6.24
CA LEU A 52 -8.64 6.61 -5.77
C LEU A 52 -9.36 6.13 -4.50
N SER A 53 -9.77 7.07 -3.65
CA SER A 53 -10.48 6.75 -2.41
C SER A 53 -11.73 5.92 -2.66
N SER A 54 -12.37 6.09 -3.80
CA SER A 54 -13.56 5.31 -4.19
C SER A 54 -13.29 3.83 -4.41
N SER A 55 -12.02 3.43 -4.56
CA SER A 55 -11.65 2.02 -4.70
C SER A 55 -11.58 1.29 -3.36
N PHE A 56 -11.70 2.01 -2.25
CA PHE A 56 -11.61 1.45 -0.90
C PHE A 56 -12.98 1.32 -0.27
N THR A 57 -13.17 0.31 0.57
CA THR A 57 -14.39 0.16 1.36
C THR A 57 -14.39 1.08 2.58
N GLU A 58 -13.20 1.42 3.08
CA GLU A 58 -13.02 2.38 4.16
C GLU A 58 -11.83 3.26 3.81
N TYR A 59 -11.97 4.55 3.93
CA TYR A 59 -10.91 5.50 3.62
C TYR A 59 -11.00 6.67 4.59
N ASP A 60 -10.22 6.59 5.66
CA ASP A 60 -10.21 7.60 6.72
C ASP A 60 -8.86 8.30 6.73
N VAL A 61 -8.77 9.42 6.02
CA VAL A 61 -7.55 10.22 5.90
C VAL A 61 -7.93 11.68 6.06
N ASP A 62 -7.50 12.29 7.16
CA ASP A 62 -7.78 13.70 7.45
C ASP A 62 -6.74 14.62 6.84
N GLU A 63 -5.48 14.19 6.84
CA GLU A 63 -4.36 15.00 6.37
C GLU A 63 -3.49 14.20 5.40
N GLU A 64 -2.80 14.92 4.53
CA GLU A 64 -1.81 14.32 3.65
C GLU A 64 -0.65 13.75 4.45
N GLN A 65 -0.27 12.51 4.14
CA GLN A 65 0.83 11.82 4.80
C GLN A 65 1.72 11.15 3.75
N GLU A 66 3.02 11.08 4.04
CA GLU A 66 3.97 10.35 3.22
C GLU A 66 4.68 9.30 4.08
N ILE A 67 4.80 8.10 3.54
CA ILE A 67 5.42 6.97 4.22
C ILE A 67 6.42 6.33 3.28
N ALA A 68 7.69 6.28 3.69
CA ALA A 68 8.70 5.56 2.93
C ALA A 68 8.53 4.06 3.17
N VAL A 69 8.57 3.26 2.12
CA VAL A 69 8.39 1.82 2.20
C VAL A 69 9.47 1.09 1.42
N ASN A 70 9.85 -0.09 1.94
CA ASN A 70 10.68 -1.03 1.20
C ASN A 70 9.74 -1.93 0.40
N LEU A 71 9.79 -1.83 -0.92
CA LEU A 71 8.86 -2.54 -1.81
C LEU A 71 9.05 -4.05 -1.79
N SER A 72 10.29 -4.52 -1.60
CA SER A 72 10.55 -5.96 -1.47
C SER A 72 9.87 -6.54 -0.24
N ASN A 73 9.96 -5.87 0.90
CA ASN A 73 9.30 -6.29 2.12
C ASN A 73 7.78 -6.24 1.97
N LEU A 74 7.27 -5.17 1.38
CA LEU A 74 5.83 -5.02 1.15
C LEU A 74 5.30 -6.12 0.23
N LYS A 75 6.04 -6.44 -0.84
CA LYS A 75 5.70 -7.53 -1.74
C LYS A 75 5.57 -8.86 -0.99
N GLN A 76 6.53 -9.17 -0.13
CA GLN A 76 6.53 -10.41 0.65
C GLN A 76 5.34 -10.47 1.60
N ILE A 77 5.01 -9.36 2.23
CA ILE A 77 3.86 -9.28 3.13
C ILE A 77 2.57 -9.49 2.33
N LEU A 78 2.41 -8.82 1.21
CA LEU A 78 1.20 -8.90 0.39
C LEU A 78 1.00 -10.28 -0.24
N LYS A 79 2.07 -11.03 -0.49
CA LYS A 79 1.97 -12.40 -0.99
C LYS A 79 1.24 -13.34 -0.04
N ARG A 80 1.20 -13.01 1.23
CA ARG A 80 0.52 -13.81 2.26
C ARG A 80 -0.99 -13.59 2.24
N ALA A 81 -1.47 -12.55 1.56
CA ALA A 81 -2.89 -12.29 1.45
C ALA A 81 -3.54 -13.29 0.49
N GLY A 82 -4.63 -13.91 0.92
CA GLY A 82 -5.45 -14.73 0.04
C GLY A 82 -6.29 -13.86 -0.89
N SER A 83 -6.82 -14.46 -1.95
CA SER A 83 -7.64 -13.73 -2.92
C SER A 83 -8.93 -13.17 -2.35
N SER A 84 -9.41 -13.73 -1.24
CA SER A 84 -10.62 -13.29 -0.55
C SER A 84 -10.34 -12.42 0.68
N ASP A 85 -9.08 -12.20 1.02
CA ASP A 85 -8.73 -11.40 2.18
C ASP A 85 -8.92 -9.91 1.90
N MET A 86 -9.38 -9.20 2.91
CA MET A 86 -9.39 -7.73 2.89
C MET A 86 -8.07 -7.24 3.46
N ILE A 87 -7.54 -6.16 2.90
CA ILE A 87 -6.31 -5.54 3.39
C ILE A 87 -6.67 -4.21 4.05
N THR A 88 -6.23 -4.01 5.28
CA THR A 88 -6.32 -2.74 5.97
C THR A 88 -4.92 -2.17 6.18
N LEU A 89 -4.73 -0.94 5.75
CA LEU A 89 -3.52 -0.17 5.99
C LEU A 89 -3.82 0.89 7.03
N GLU A 90 -3.06 0.93 8.09
CA GLU A 90 -3.29 1.86 9.19
C GLU A 90 -1.97 2.45 9.66
N MET A 91 -1.97 3.75 9.93
CA MET A 91 -0.83 4.44 10.52
C MET A 91 -1.30 5.25 11.71
N GLY A 92 -0.70 4.97 12.87
CA GLY A 92 -0.96 5.71 14.08
C GLY A 92 0.01 6.85 14.31
N SER A 93 0.01 7.40 15.51
CA SER A 93 0.89 8.51 15.91
C SER A 93 2.37 8.13 15.95
N ASP A 94 2.67 6.83 15.95
CA ASP A 94 4.03 6.32 15.98
C ASP A 94 4.71 6.28 14.61
N SER A 95 4.03 6.74 13.58
CA SER A 95 4.50 6.76 12.19
C SER A 95 4.85 5.39 11.63
N GLN A 96 4.31 4.32 12.20
CA GLN A 96 4.49 2.96 11.71
C GLN A 96 3.29 2.51 10.92
N LEU A 97 3.55 1.92 9.76
CA LEU A 97 2.50 1.36 8.92
C LEU A 97 2.16 -0.05 9.41
N LYS A 98 0.89 -0.26 9.74
CA LYS A 98 0.35 -1.58 10.08
C LYS A 98 -0.43 -2.11 8.91
N ILE A 99 -0.21 -3.38 8.58
CA ILE A 99 -0.92 -4.06 7.51
C ILE A 99 -1.66 -5.24 8.13
N GLU A 100 -2.98 -5.25 7.98
CA GLU A 100 -3.82 -6.31 8.52
C GLU A 100 -4.58 -6.99 7.39
N PHE A 101 -4.58 -8.31 7.38
CA PHE A 101 -5.35 -9.11 6.46
C PHE A 101 -6.54 -9.72 7.20
N LYS A 102 -7.74 -9.54 6.66
CA LYS A 102 -8.96 -10.14 7.20
C LYS A 102 -9.56 -11.08 6.16
N GLY A 103 -9.70 -12.33 6.53
CA GLY A 103 -10.29 -13.36 5.71
C GLY A 103 -10.62 -14.54 6.60
N ARG A 104 -10.06 -15.71 6.29
CA ARG A 104 -10.20 -16.90 7.15
C ARG A 104 -9.51 -16.73 8.49
N SER A 105 -8.44 -15.95 8.51
CA SER A 105 -7.72 -15.59 9.73
C SER A 105 -7.27 -14.15 9.64
N THR A 106 -7.08 -13.50 10.79
CA THR A 106 -6.57 -12.14 10.86
C THR A 106 -5.08 -12.20 11.13
N ARG A 107 -4.30 -11.47 10.32
CA ARG A 107 -2.85 -11.35 10.48
C ARG A 107 -2.47 -9.88 10.48
N THR A 108 -1.60 -9.49 11.41
CA THR A 108 -1.12 -8.12 11.53
C THR A 108 0.40 -8.09 11.36
N PHE A 109 0.87 -7.17 10.56
CA PHE A 109 2.29 -7.00 10.29
C PHE A 109 2.74 -5.57 10.57
#